data_0e2678608c45c4371266c6f39b09c425
#
_entry.id   0e2678608c45c4371266c6f39b09c425
#
_cell.length_a   1.000
_cell.length_b   1.000
_cell.length_c   1.000
_cell.angle_alpha   90.00
_cell.angle_beta   90.00
_cell.angle_gamma   90.00
#
_symmetry.space_group_name_H-M   'P 1'
#
loop_
_entity.id
_entity.type
_entity.pdbx_description
1 polymer ?
#
loop_
_entity_poly.entity_id
_entity_poly.type
_entity_poly.pdbx_seq_one_letter_code
_entity_poly.pdbx_strand_id
1 'polypeptide(L)'
;YKISTENNIDYGLVNKDFKGSTNISVVSNNKKYKQLTIGIGDEYKIINRFPSITTAFSRSNYVRSQNIETAYRTELLNGLYSEFKFLYCFQTPIDNLDLSSDWFTSLDSVAELAAINFDPYRKMETRIQLTWLPFQKFYYKKNRKVVLGTKFPTINLIYRKGIPKLFKSEVNFDYLELGINDEFPIPHLGKSKWNFQLGSFINNKNLRVIEWKYFRGSD
;
A
#
# COMPACT_ATOMS: atom_id res chain seq x y z
N TYR A 1 -22.14 3.70 14.79
CA TYR A 1 -21.46 3.46 13.51
C TYR A 1 -21.23 4.80 12.81
N LYS A 2 -20.10 4.89 12.08
CA LYS A 2 -19.82 5.99 11.17
C LYS A 2 -19.54 5.37 9.80
N ILE A 3 -20.26 5.84 8.79
CA ILE A 3 -20.02 5.47 7.40
C ILE A 3 -19.32 6.64 6.74
N SER A 4 -18.28 6.36 5.96
CA SER A 4 -17.57 7.33 5.14
C SER A 4 -17.33 6.75 3.77
N THR A 5 -17.42 7.60 2.76
CA THR A 5 -17.06 7.30 1.38
C THR A 5 -15.93 8.24 0.97
N GLU A 6 -14.95 7.70 0.28
CA GLU A 6 -13.88 8.46 -0.33
C GLU A 6 -13.86 8.12 -1.82
N ASN A 7 -13.99 9.16 -2.65
CA ASN A 7 -14.02 9.02 -4.10
C ASN A 7 -12.92 9.91 -4.68
N ASN A 8 -12.06 9.34 -5.49
CA ASN A 8 -11.03 10.04 -6.24
C ASN A 8 -11.33 9.85 -7.73
N ILE A 9 -11.30 10.93 -8.48
CA ILE A 9 -11.45 10.92 -9.94
C ILE A 9 -10.37 11.82 -10.52
N ASP A 10 -9.54 11.24 -11.38
CA ASP A 10 -8.46 11.93 -12.06
C ASP A 10 -8.64 11.81 -13.57
N TYR A 11 -8.37 12.89 -14.28
CA TYR A 11 -8.32 12.89 -15.74
C TYR A 11 -6.92 13.25 -16.21
N GLY A 12 -6.27 12.32 -16.89
CA GLY A 12 -4.97 12.52 -17.49
C GLY A 12 -5.07 13.30 -18.79
N LEU A 13 -4.66 14.58 -18.81
CA LEU A 13 -4.68 15.41 -20.01
C LEU A 13 -3.83 14.85 -21.15
N VAL A 14 -2.68 14.28 -20.83
CA VAL A 14 -1.75 13.68 -21.79
C VAL A 14 -2.26 12.33 -22.27
N ASN A 15 -2.71 11.49 -21.37
CA ASN A 15 -3.17 10.13 -21.67
C ASN A 15 -4.62 10.10 -22.16
N LYS A 16 -5.36 11.22 -22.00
CA LYS A 16 -6.78 11.34 -22.35
C LYS A 16 -7.63 10.23 -21.74
N ASP A 17 -7.30 9.81 -20.51
CA ASP A 17 -7.99 8.73 -19.83
C ASP A 17 -8.51 9.15 -18.44
N PHE A 18 -9.58 8.50 -18.02
CA PHE A 18 -10.13 8.62 -16.67
C PHE A 18 -9.57 7.53 -15.78
N LYS A 19 -9.20 7.93 -14.55
CA LYS A 19 -8.87 7.05 -13.45
C LYS A 19 -9.75 7.37 -12.27
N GLY A 20 -9.98 6.43 -11.42
CA GLY A 20 -10.75 6.70 -10.23
C GLY A 20 -10.77 5.55 -9.25
N SER A 21 -11.04 5.91 -8.02
CA SER A 21 -11.25 4.93 -6.96
C SER A 21 -12.38 5.36 -6.04
N THR A 22 -13.09 4.38 -5.52
CA THR A 22 -14.16 4.57 -4.54
C THR A 22 -13.93 3.62 -3.39
N ASN A 23 -13.87 4.16 -2.17
CA ASN A 23 -13.75 3.40 -0.94
C ASN A 23 -14.95 3.70 -0.04
N ILE A 24 -15.58 2.67 0.47
CA ILE A 24 -16.65 2.76 1.46
C ILE A 24 -16.15 2.14 2.75
N SER A 25 -16.18 2.90 3.83
CA SER A 25 -15.74 2.45 5.14
C SER A 25 -16.85 2.55 6.18
N VAL A 26 -17.03 1.49 6.94
CA VAL A 26 -17.93 1.44 8.10
C VAL A 26 -17.10 1.25 9.36
N VAL A 27 -17.15 2.24 10.23
CA VAL A 27 -16.37 2.27 11.48
C VAL A 27 -17.27 2.17 12.69
N SER A 28 -16.89 1.32 13.63
CA SER A 28 -17.46 1.24 14.97
C SER A 28 -16.34 1.37 16.00
N ASN A 29 -16.49 2.29 16.95
CA ASN A 29 -15.50 2.53 18.01
C ASN A 29 -16.14 2.60 19.39
N ASN A 30 -17.04 1.68 19.70
CA ASN A 30 -17.66 1.65 21.02
C ASN A 30 -16.63 1.18 22.07
N LYS A 31 -16.52 -0.12 22.30
CA LYS A 31 -15.55 -0.71 23.24
C LYS A 31 -14.24 -1.13 22.55
N LYS A 32 -14.34 -1.57 21.30
CA LYS A 32 -13.21 -1.95 20.45
C LYS A 32 -13.33 -1.27 19.09
N TYR A 33 -12.21 -0.87 18.55
CA TYR A 33 -12.16 -0.35 17.19
C TYR A 33 -12.46 -1.47 16.19
N LYS A 34 -13.39 -1.22 15.27
CA LYS A 34 -13.71 -2.10 14.13
C LYS A 34 -13.94 -1.26 12.92
N GLN A 35 -13.34 -1.64 11.81
CA GLN A 35 -13.52 -0.98 10.52
C GLN A 35 -13.60 -2.04 9.43
N LEU A 36 -14.61 -1.93 8.60
CA LEU A 36 -14.73 -2.65 7.34
C LEU A 36 -14.61 -1.62 6.21
N THR A 37 -13.73 -1.87 5.27
CA THR A 37 -13.56 -1.06 4.06
C THR A 37 -13.71 -1.94 2.84
N ILE A 38 -14.48 -1.48 1.86
CA ILE A 38 -14.60 -2.09 0.54
C ILE A 38 -14.21 -1.02 -0.47
N GLY A 39 -13.32 -1.34 -1.38
CA GLY A 39 -12.81 -0.43 -2.39
C GLY A 39 -12.81 -1.04 -3.79
N ILE A 40 -13.00 -0.19 -4.77
CA ILE A 40 -12.80 -0.48 -6.19
C ILE A 40 -12.02 0.67 -6.79
N GLY A 41 -11.05 0.36 -7.66
CA GLY A 41 -10.24 1.40 -8.28
C GLY A 41 -9.62 0.99 -9.59
N ASP A 42 -9.38 2.01 -10.43
CA ASP A 42 -8.52 1.96 -11.61
C ASP A 42 -7.54 3.12 -11.48
N GLU A 43 -6.29 2.82 -11.20
CA GLU A 43 -5.29 3.83 -10.85
C GLU A 43 -3.89 3.44 -11.32
N TYR A 44 -3.02 4.44 -11.46
CA TYR A 44 -1.60 4.20 -11.63
C TYR A 44 -0.93 4.00 -10.27
N LYS A 45 -0.23 2.88 -10.12
CA LYS A 45 0.55 2.57 -8.92
C LYS A 45 2.03 2.73 -9.18
N ILE A 46 2.72 3.35 -8.24
CA ILE A 46 4.19 3.43 -8.22
C ILE A 46 4.73 2.06 -7.78
N ILE A 47 5.65 1.51 -8.56
CA ILE A 47 6.31 0.23 -8.29
C ILE A 47 7.34 0.43 -7.18
N ASN A 48 8.34 1.26 -7.40
CA ASN A 48 9.32 1.64 -6.40
C ASN A 48 8.99 3.03 -5.84
N ARG A 49 8.70 3.13 -4.55
CA ARG A 49 8.40 4.39 -3.85
C ARG A 49 9.64 5.21 -3.49
N PHE A 50 10.82 4.63 -3.66
CA PHE A 50 12.10 5.24 -3.34
C PHE A 50 13.04 5.21 -4.55
N PRO A 51 12.57 5.64 -5.74
CA PRO A 51 13.38 5.61 -6.93
C PRO A 51 14.50 6.66 -6.85
N SER A 52 15.57 6.46 -7.61
CA SER A 52 16.55 7.50 -7.89
C SER A 52 15.88 8.68 -8.61
N ILE A 53 16.51 9.84 -8.62
CA ILE A 53 15.95 11.03 -9.31
C ILE A 53 15.69 10.73 -10.79
N THR A 54 16.55 9.96 -11.43
CA THR A 54 16.42 9.58 -12.84
C THR A 54 15.24 8.67 -13.11
N THR A 55 14.96 7.71 -12.21
CA THR A 55 13.85 6.76 -12.35
C THR A 55 12.54 7.27 -11.79
N ALA A 56 12.57 8.32 -10.95
CA ALA A 56 11.36 8.89 -10.35
C ALA A 56 10.37 9.42 -11.41
N PHE A 57 10.89 9.96 -12.49
CA PHE A 57 10.11 10.49 -13.62
C PHE A 57 9.95 9.47 -14.76
N SER A 58 10.54 8.30 -14.64
CA SER A 58 10.44 7.26 -15.65
C SER A 58 9.08 6.54 -15.57
N ARG A 59 8.48 6.29 -16.71
CA ARG A 59 7.25 5.48 -16.83
C ARG A 59 7.45 4.06 -16.35
N SER A 60 8.68 3.55 -16.40
CA SER A 60 9.03 2.22 -15.90
C SER A 60 8.69 2.01 -14.42
N ASN A 61 8.50 3.11 -13.67
CA ASN A 61 8.15 3.05 -12.25
C ASN A 61 6.64 3.01 -11.98
N TYR A 62 5.80 2.97 -13.01
CA TYR A 62 4.35 2.97 -12.87
C TYR A 62 3.72 1.76 -13.53
N VAL A 63 2.62 1.32 -12.96
CA VAL A 63 1.76 0.25 -13.48
C VAL A 63 0.30 0.65 -13.34
N ARG A 64 -0.53 0.36 -14.34
CA ARG A 64 -1.98 0.49 -14.21
C ARG A 64 -2.53 -0.68 -13.41
N SER A 65 -3.34 -0.39 -12.45
CA SER A 65 -3.92 -1.36 -11.53
C SER A 65 -5.42 -1.17 -11.42
N GLN A 66 -6.18 -2.11 -11.96
CA GLN A 66 -7.60 -2.22 -11.72
C GLN A 66 -7.81 -3.17 -10.56
N ASN A 67 -8.40 -2.71 -9.47
CA ASN A 67 -8.45 -3.47 -8.24
C ASN A 67 -9.81 -3.44 -7.55
N ILE A 68 -10.10 -4.53 -6.85
CA ILE A 68 -11.18 -4.65 -5.88
C ILE A 68 -10.52 -5.09 -4.58
N GLU A 69 -10.80 -4.37 -3.50
CA GLU A 69 -10.24 -4.67 -2.21
C GLU A 69 -11.27 -4.70 -1.09
N THR A 70 -11.02 -5.54 -0.12
CA THR A 70 -11.78 -5.58 1.12
C THR A 70 -10.80 -5.64 2.27
N ALA A 71 -10.95 -4.76 3.25
CA ALA A 71 -10.13 -4.72 4.44
C ALA A 71 -10.99 -4.72 5.70
N TYR A 72 -10.64 -5.57 6.65
CA TYR A 72 -11.25 -5.60 7.97
C TYR A 72 -10.20 -5.37 9.03
N ARG A 73 -10.36 -4.29 9.80
CA ARG A 73 -9.48 -3.93 10.91
C ARG A 73 -10.22 -4.01 12.22
N THR A 74 -9.62 -4.63 13.23
CA THR A 74 -10.20 -4.73 14.57
C THR A 74 -9.13 -4.67 15.65
N GLU A 75 -9.51 -4.17 16.81
CA GLU A 75 -8.70 -4.25 18.02
C GLU A 75 -8.99 -5.59 18.70
N LEU A 76 -8.00 -6.48 18.75
CA LEU A 76 -8.08 -7.78 19.40
C LEU A 76 -8.01 -7.64 20.93
N LEU A 77 -6.94 -7.01 21.40
CA LEU A 77 -6.66 -6.65 22.79
C LEU A 77 -6.31 -5.18 22.85
N ASN A 78 -6.28 -4.59 24.04
CA ASN A 78 -5.87 -3.20 24.18
C ASN A 78 -4.47 -2.96 23.60
N GLY A 79 -4.41 -2.13 22.55
CA GLY A 79 -3.18 -1.82 21.84
C GLY A 79 -2.76 -2.86 20.81
N LEU A 80 -3.44 -3.99 20.67
CA LEU A 80 -3.18 -4.97 19.61
C LEU A 80 -4.28 -4.91 18.55
N TYR A 81 -3.90 -4.44 17.37
CA TYR A 81 -4.78 -4.32 16.20
C TYR A 81 -4.42 -5.37 15.17
N SER A 82 -5.45 -5.96 14.56
CA SER A 82 -5.33 -6.85 13.42
C SER A 82 -6.03 -6.21 12.23
N GLU A 83 -5.38 -6.26 11.08
CA GLU A 83 -5.96 -5.91 9.78
C GLU A 83 -5.82 -7.09 8.84
N PHE A 84 -6.94 -7.52 8.28
CA PHE A 84 -7.00 -8.49 7.21
C PHE A 84 -7.44 -7.76 5.94
N LYS A 85 -6.62 -7.84 4.89
CA LYS A 85 -6.91 -7.24 3.58
C LYS A 85 -6.90 -8.33 2.52
N PHE A 86 -7.89 -8.29 1.69
CA PHE A 86 -8.04 -9.10 0.50
C PHE A 86 -8.00 -8.18 -0.72
N LEU A 87 -7.18 -8.51 -1.70
CA LEU A 87 -6.99 -7.73 -2.91
C LEU A 87 -7.07 -8.63 -4.13
N TYR A 88 -7.98 -8.33 -5.04
CA TYR A 88 -7.98 -8.84 -6.40
C TYR A 88 -7.63 -7.69 -7.35
N CYS A 89 -6.71 -7.93 -8.27
CA CYS A 89 -6.17 -6.86 -9.09
C CYS A 89 -5.76 -7.40 -10.47
N PHE A 90 -6.04 -6.60 -11.50
CA PHE A 90 -5.53 -6.77 -12.84
C PHE A 90 -4.45 -5.71 -13.08
N GLN A 91 -3.24 -6.17 -13.39
CA GLN A 91 -2.06 -5.34 -13.61
C GLN A 91 -1.75 -5.28 -15.10
N THR A 92 -1.62 -4.07 -15.64
CA THR A 92 -1.22 -3.85 -17.03
C THR A 92 -0.05 -2.90 -17.12
N PRO A 93 0.87 -3.09 -18.06
CA PRO A 93 1.88 -2.07 -18.34
C PRO A 93 1.19 -0.77 -18.79
N ILE A 94 1.90 0.34 -18.70
CA ILE A 94 1.43 1.60 -19.24
C ILE A 94 1.92 1.67 -20.69
N ASP A 95 1.07 1.19 -21.60
CA ASP A 95 1.31 1.26 -23.02
C ASP A 95 0.77 2.58 -23.58
N ASN A 96 1.42 3.09 -24.63
CA ASN A 96 0.94 4.17 -25.49
C ASN A 96 0.60 5.50 -24.79
N LEU A 97 1.57 6.08 -24.15
CA LEU A 97 1.58 7.52 -24.02
C LEU A 97 2.18 8.08 -25.30
N ASP A 98 1.33 8.48 -26.25
CA ASP A 98 1.75 9.31 -27.37
C ASP A 98 2.32 10.62 -26.82
N LEU A 99 3.62 10.61 -26.54
CA LEU A 99 4.38 11.82 -26.25
C LEU A 99 4.76 12.47 -27.59
N SER A 100 3.76 12.85 -28.34
CA SER A 100 3.93 13.60 -29.60
C SER A 100 4.37 15.05 -29.38
N SER A 101 4.81 15.42 -28.19
CA SER A 101 5.36 16.75 -27.97
C SER A 101 6.87 16.68 -28.03
N ASP A 102 7.44 17.48 -28.95
CA ASP A 102 8.89 17.68 -29.15
C ASP A 102 9.70 18.00 -27.88
N TRP A 103 9.00 18.32 -26.81
CA TRP A 103 9.58 18.63 -25.51
C TRP A 103 10.17 17.39 -24.80
N PHE A 104 9.67 16.22 -25.13
CA PHE A 104 10.11 14.96 -24.50
C PHE A 104 11.02 14.14 -25.41
N THR A 105 11.12 14.46 -26.70
CA THR A 105 12.00 13.76 -27.64
C THR A 105 13.46 13.91 -27.29
N SER A 106 13.87 15.03 -26.71
CA SER A 106 15.25 15.21 -26.20
C SER A 106 15.54 14.43 -24.92
N LEU A 107 14.51 14.01 -24.19
CA LEU A 107 14.62 13.13 -23.02
C LEU A 107 14.48 11.65 -23.41
N ASP A 108 13.98 11.36 -24.61
CA ASP A 108 13.83 9.99 -25.13
C ASP A 108 15.16 9.25 -25.31
N SER A 109 16.27 9.95 -25.51
CA SER A 109 17.60 9.30 -25.46
C SER A 109 18.02 8.81 -24.09
N VAL A 110 17.35 9.30 -23.02
CA VAL A 110 17.48 8.80 -21.64
C VAL A 110 16.30 7.87 -21.30
N ALA A 111 15.24 7.91 -22.07
CA ALA A 111 14.00 7.15 -21.91
C ALA A 111 14.04 5.75 -22.56
N GLU A 112 15.22 5.24 -22.88
CA GLU A 112 15.44 3.78 -22.95
C GLU A 112 15.22 3.07 -21.59
N LEU A 113 14.87 3.78 -20.57
CA LEU A 113 14.14 3.29 -19.40
C LEU A 113 12.68 3.05 -19.82
N ALA A 114 12.51 2.20 -20.81
CA ALA A 114 11.23 1.74 -21.29
C ALA A 114 10.32 1.38 -20.10
N ALA A 115 9.04 1.71 -20.21
CA ALA A 115 8.01 1.16 -19.31
C ALA A 115 8.31 -0.32 -19.10
N ILE A 116 8.27 -0.80 -17.84
CA ILE A 116 8.52 -2.23 -17.59
C ILE A 116 7.53 -2.98 -18.46
N ASN A 117 8.03 -3.56 -19.53
CA ASN A 117 7.21 -4.38 -20.41
C ASN A 117 7.01 -5.74 -19.74
N PHE A 118 5.78 -6.06 -19.43
CA PHE A 118 5.39 -7.32 -18.85
C PHE A 118 4.00 -7.72 -19.40
N ASP A 119 3.76 -9.00 -19.51
CA ASP A 119 2.44 -9.49 -19.89
C ASP A 119 1.41 -9.12 -18.81
N PRO A 120 0.25 -8.55 -19.21
CA PRO A 120 -0.83 -8.27 -18.26
C PRO A 120 -1.17 -9.53 -17.45
N TYR A 121 -1.32 -9.36 -16.14
CA TYR A 121 -1.60 -10.49 -15.26
C TYR A 121 -2.62 -10.17 -14.18
N ARG A 122 -3.24 -11.21 -13.66
CA ARG A 122 -4.17 -11.15 -12.56
C ARG A 122 -3.48 -11.55 -11.27
N LYS A 123 -3.76 -10.81 -10.24
CA LYS A 123 -3.24 -11.05 -8.91
C LYS A 123 -4.36 -11.17 -7.89
N MET A 124 -4.24 -12.16 -7.04
CA MET A 124 -5.01 -12.29 -5.82
C MET A 124 -4.06 -12.35 -4.64
N GLU A 125 -4.21 -11.42 -3.73
CA GLU A 125 -3.34 -11.29 -2.57
C GLU A 125 -4.16 -11.18 -1.29
N THR A 126 -3.72 -11.85 -0.25
CA THR A 126 -4.16 -11.60 1.12
C THR A 126 -3.03 -10.98 1.91
N ARG A 127 -3.38 -10.03 2.77
CA ARG A 127 -2.44 -9.41 3.71
C ARG A 127 -3.02 -9.45 5.11
N ILE A 128 -2.23 -9.93 6.04
CA ILE A 128 -2.51 -9.89 7.47
C ILE A 128 -1.49 -8.95 8.09
N GLN A 129 -1.95 -7.95 8.81
CA GLN A 129 -1.09 -7.04 9.56
C GLN A 129 -1.50 -7.05 11.03
N LEU A 130 -0.55 -7.29 11.90
CA LEU A 130 -0.68 -7.09 13.34
C LEU A 130 0.10 -5.85 13.74
N THR A 131 -0.55 -4.93 14.43
CA THR A 131 0.07 -3.72 14.96
C THR A 131 -0.09 -3.73 16.47
N TRP A 132 1.02 -3.75 17.19
CA TRP A 132 1.02 -3.73 18.64
C TRP A 132 1.59 -2.43 19.17
N LEU A 133 0.77 -1.75 19.98
CA LEU A 133 1.12 -0.56 20.77
C LEU A 133 1.22 -0.98 22.24
N PRO A 134 2.41 -1.38 22.72
CA PRO A 134 2.59 -1.87 24.09
C PRO A 134 2.09 -0.84 25.10
N PHE A 135 1.39 -1.32 26.14
CA PHE A 135 0.89 -0.49 27.25
C PHE A 135 0.07 0.74 26.80
N GLN A 136 -0.67 0.60 25.69
CA GLN A 136 -1.55 1.67 25.19
C GLN A 136 -2.49 2.19 26.28
N LYS A 137 -2.44 3.50 26.52
CA LYS A 137 -3.35 4.18 27.42
C LYS A 137 -4.61 4.59 26.70
N PHE A 138 -5.74 4.45 27.37
CA PHE A 138 -7.04 4.83 26.85
C PHE A 138 -8.01 5.21 27.98
N TYR A 139 -9.10 5.88 27.63
CA TYR A 139 -10.26 6.08 28.49
C TYR A 139 -11.56 5.97 27.69
N TYR A 140 -12.67 5.85 28.38
CA TYR A 140 -13.99 5.84 27.74
C TYR A 140 -14.68 7.19 27.92
N LYS A 141 -15.14 7.78 26.81
CA LYS A 141 -15.97 8.97 26.79
C LYS A 141 -17.26 8.68 26.03
N LYS A 142 -18.41 8.83 26.70
CA LYS A 142 -19.73 8.52 26.11
C LYS A 142 -19.76 7.17 25.37
N ASN A 143 -19.30 6.12 26.05
CA ASN A 143 -19.22 4.74 25.52
C ASN A 143 -18.31 4.55 24.29
N ARG A 144 -17.43 5.51 24.01
CA ARG A 144 -16.41 5.41 22.96
C ARG A 144 -15.03 5.33 23.59
N LYS A 145 -14.20 4.41 23.08
CA LYS A 145 -12.80 4.31 23.46
C LYS A 145 -12.00 5.44 22.83
N VAL A 146 -11.34 6.23 23.66
CA VAL A 146 -10.41 7.28 23.27
C VAL A 146 -9.00 6.83 23.62
N VAL A 147 -8.18 6.65 22.59
CA VAL A 147 -6.78 6.24 22.74
C VAL A 147 -5.91 7.44 23.01
N LEU A 148 -5.08 7.37 24.03
CA LEU A 148 -4.09 8.40 24.39
C LEU A 148 -2.70 8.08 23.81
N GLY A 149 -2.50 6.88 23.26
CA GLY A 149 -1.23 6.41 22.73
C GLY A 149 -0.41 5.59 23.71
N THR A 150 0.83 5.35 23.37
CA THR A 150 1.82 4.63 24.16
C THR A 150 3.11 5.42 24.22
N LYS A 151 3.96 5.13 25.21
CA LYS A 151 5.34 5.65 25.30
C LYS A 151 6.38 4.66 24.74
N PHE A 152 5.94 3.52 24.26
CA PHE A 152 6.79 2.46 23.74
C PHE A 152 6.74 2.42 22.22
N PRO A 153 7.78 1.90 21.56
CA PRO A 153 7.77 1.68 20.13
C PRO A 153 6.57 0.84 19.67
N THR A 154 6.04 1.18 18.52
CA THR A 154 5.01 0.39 17.84
C THR A 154 5.67 -0.74 17.07
N ILE A 155 5.16 -1.96 17.24
CA ILE A 155 5.63 -3.16 16.56
C ILE A 155 4.60 -3.57 15.52
N ASN A 156 5.07 -3.82 14.30
CA ASN A 156 4.25 -4.24 13.17
C ASN A 156 4.74 -5.59 12.65
N LEU A 157 3.83 -6.52 12.44
CA LEU A 157 4.08 -7.77 11.75
C LEU A 157 3.16 -7.84 10.54
N ILE A 158 3.74 -8.03 9.35
CA ILE A 158 2.98 -8.08 8.10
C ILE A 158 3.28 -9.42 7.43
N TYR A 159 2.22 -10.13 7.08
CA TYR A 159 2.30 -11.30 6.22
C TYR A 159 1.48 -11.05 4.96
N ARG A 160 2.07 -11.29 3.79
CA ARG A 160 1.44 -11.17 2.49
C ARG A 160 1.54 -12.51 1.77
N LYS A 161 0.42 -12.93 1.18
CA LYS A 161 0.35 -14.16 0.38
C LYS A 161 -0.27 -13.89 -0.98
N GLY A 162 0.49 -14.15 -2.03
CA GLY A 162 -0.04 -14.26 -3.39
C GLY A 162 -0.67 -15.64 -3.58
N ILE A 163 -1.97 -15.68 -3.86
CA ILE A 163 -2.75 -16.94 -3.97
C ILE A 163 -2.81 -17.34 -5.45
N PRO A 164 -2.18 -18.46 -5.83
CA PRO A 164 -2.18 -18.91 -7.23
C PRO A 164 -3.52 -19.54 -7.63
N LYS A 165 -3.80 -19.51 -8.95
CA LYS A 165 -4.93 -20.18 -9.63
C LYS A 165 -6.33 -19.64 -9.28
N LEU A 166 -6.57 -19.14 -8.09
CA LEU A 166 -7.87 -18.62 -7.69
C LEU A 166 -8.19 -17.36 -8.50
N PHE A 167 -9.36 -17.29 -9.13
CA PHE A 167 -9.77 -16.24 -10.07
C PHE A 167 -8.73 -15.95 -11.19
N LYS A 168 -8.04 -17.01 -11.66
CA LYS A 168 -6.96 -16.92 -12.66
C LYS A 168 -5.74 -16.10 -12.17
N SER A 169 -5.50 -16.07 -10.88
CA SER A 169 -4.32 -15.42 -10.32
C SER A 169 -3.04 -16.16 -10.72
N GLU A 170 -2.05 -15.39 -11.15
CA GLU A 170 -0.78 -15.89 -11.66
C GLU A 170 0.37 -15.76 -10.67
N VAL A 171 0.11 -15.16 -9.51
CA VAL A 171 1.14 -14.96 -8.48
C VAL A 171 1.15 -16.07 -7.43
N ASN A 172 2.34 -16.42 -6.95
CA ASN A 172 2.53 -17.36 -5.85
C ASN A 172 3.75 -16.97 -5.03
N PHE A 173 3.52 -16.27 -3.94
CA PHE A 173 4.57 -15.85 -3.03
C PHE A 173 4.06 -15.77 -1.59
N ASP A 174 4.98 -15.87 -0.65
CA ASP A 174 4.75 -15.63 0.77
C ASP A 174 5.82 -14.63 1.25
N TYR A 175 5.41 -13.52 1.81
CA TYR A 175 6.27 -12.47 2.32
C TYR A 175 5.98 -12.18 3.79
N LEU A 176 7.01 -12.10 4.61
CA LEU A 176 6.93 -11.75 6.02
C LEU A 176 7.79 -10.53 6.31
N GLU A 177 7.25 -9.58 7.08
CA GLU A 177 7.95 -8.36 7.47
C GLU A 177 7.71 -8.05 8.94
N LEU A 178 8.77 -7.74 9.66
CA LEU A 178 8.74 -7.17 11.01
C LEU A 178 9.18 -5.71 10.95
N GLY A 179 8.40 -4.82 11.53
CA GLY A 179 8.69 -3.40 11.63
C GLY A 179 8.63 -2.92 13.08
N ILE A 180 9.52 -2.03 13.43
CA ILE A 180 9.52 -1.33 14.73
C ILE A 180 9.69 0.15 14.45
N ASN A 181 8.81 0.98 14.97
CA ASN A 181 8.88 2.42 14.79
C ASN A 181 8.50 3.17 16.06
N ASP A 182 9.12 4.33 16.24
CA ASP A 182 8.82 5.21 17.37
C ASP A 182 8.97 6.69 16.98
N GLU A 183 8.29 7.54 17.73
CA GLU A 183 8.41 8.99 17.66
C GLU A 183 8.48 9.54 19.08
N PHE A 184 9.54 10.29 19.38
CA PHE A 184 9.71 10.93 20.67
C PHE A 184 10.12 12.41 20.54
N PRO A 185 9.63 13.28 21.44
CA PRO A 185 10.05 14.66 21.45
C PRO A 185 11.48 14.80 21.96
N ILE A 186 12.28 15.63 21.28
CA ILE A 186 13.60 16.07 21.76
C ILE A 186 13.40 17.52 22.28
N PRO A 187 13.61 17.78 23.59
CA PRO A 187 13.45 19.12 24.14
C PRO A 187 14.24 20.17 23.33
N HIS A 188 13.59 21.27 23.00
CA HIS A 188 14.12 22.40 22.22
C HIS A 188 14.53 22.15 20.77
N LEU A 189 14.52 20.88 20.30
CA LEU A 189 14.93 20.50 18.93
C LEU A 189 13.78 19.96 18.06
N GLY A 190 12.65 19.60 18.66
CA GLY A 190 11.49 19.09 17.94
C GLY A 190 11.18 17.62 18.20
N LYS A 191 10.95 16.81 17.15
CA LYS A 191 10.60 15.40 17.26
C LYS A 191 11.55 14.53 16.46
N SER A 192 12.00 13.44 17.06
CA SER A 192 12.73 12.37 16.38
C SER A 192 11.78 11.25 15.98
N LYS A 193 11.87 10.79 14.75
CA LYS A 193 11.16 9.61 14.24
C LYS A 193 12.16 8.63 13.68
N TRP A 194 12.00 7.37 14.06
CA TRP A 194 12.79 6.30 13.48
C TRP A 194 11.90 5.11 13.11
N ASN A 195 12.32 4.38 12.11
CA ASN A 195 11.62 3.22 11.60
C ASN A 195 12.66 2.17 11.16
N PHE A 196 12.52 0.97 11.69
CA PHE A 196 13.31 -0.18 11.30
C PHE A 196 12.39 -1.25 10.74
N GLN A 197 12.73 -1.79 9.57
CA GLN A 197 11.97 -2.82 8.90
C GLN A 197 12.89 -3.93 8.42
N LEU A 198 12.49 -5.17 8.65
CA LEU A 198 13.14 -6.37 8.16
C LEU A 198 12.09 -7.26 7.51
N GLY A 199 12.31 -7.66 6.27
CA GLY A 199 11.36 -8.51 5.54
C GLY A 199 12.06 -9.49 4.62
N SER A 200 11.39 -10.61 4.37
CA SER A 200 11.88 -11.66 3.48
C SER A 200 10.73 -12.36 2.76
N PHE A 201 11.00 -12.80 1.54
CA PHE A 201 10.14 -13.73 0.83
C PHE A 201 10.47 -15.16 1.26
N ILE A 202 9.52 -15.80 1.94
CA ILE A 202 9.64 -17.21 2.37
C ILE A 202 9.39 -18.14 1.18
N ASN A 203 8.52 -17.73 0.26
CA ASN A 203 8.22 -18.41 -1.00
C ASN A 203 8.18 -17.35 -2.11
N ASN A 204 8.85 -17.63 -3.21
CA ASN A 204 8.93 -16.74 -4.37
C ASN A 204 8.69 -17.47 -5.70
N LYS A 205 7.96 -18.60 -5.69
CA LYS A 205 7.78 -19.48 -6.87
C LYS A 205 7.26 -18.77 -8.10
N ASN A 206 6.35 -17.81 -7.94
CA ASN A 206 5.87 -16.97 -9.02
C ASN A 206 5.70 -15.53 -8.48
N LEU A 207 6.84 -14.91 -8.21
CA LEU A 207 6.96 -13.54 -7.75
C LEU A 207 7.27 -12.63 -8.94
N ARG A 208 6.37 -11.71 -9.26
CA ARG A 208 6.59 -10.69 -10.30
C ARG A 208 7.42 -9.53 -9.72
N VAL A 209 8.23 -8.89 -10.54
CA VAL A 209 9.08 -7.75 -10.13
C VAL A 209 8.26 -6.62 -9.48
N ILE A 210 7.05 -6.39 -9.97
CA ILE A 210 6.11 -5.38 -9.45
C ILE A 210 5.69 -5.67 -8.00
N GLU A 211 5.75 -6.93 -7.56
CA GLU A 211 5.36 -7.35 -6.22
C GLU A 211 6.51 -7.27 -5.20
N TRP A 212 7.71 -6.94 -5.65
CA TRP A 212 8.86 -6.80 -4.78
C TRP A 212 8.64 -5.69 -3.76
N LYS A 213 9.26 -5.85 -2.61
CA LYS A 213 9.32 -4.81 -1.59
C LYS A 213 10.60 -4.01 -1.78
N TYR A 214 10.43 -2.75 -2.11
CA TYR A 214 11.54 -1.80 -2.21
C TYR A 214 11.69 -1.09 -0.87
N PHE A 215 12.92 -1.03 -0.37
CA PHE A 215 13.28 -0.26 0.81
C PHE A 215 13.97 1.04 0.39
N ARG A 216 14.07 1.99 1.30
CA ARG A 216 14.75 3.26 1.03
C ARG A 216 16.22 3.01 0.71
N GLY A 217 16.71 3.49 -0.45
CA GLY A 217 18.08 3.29 -0.91
C GLY A 217 18.35 1.94 -1.59
N SER A 218 17.30 1.19 -1.94
CA SER A 218 17.39 0.00 -2.80
C SER A 218 17.14 0.40 -4.25
N ASP A 219 18.14 0.99 -4.91
CA ASP A 219 18.15 1.28 -6.34
C ASP A 219 18.74 0.12 -7.13
#